data_f8613fe9f19de5e5ac66fac68d43a3fa
#
_entry.id   f8613fe9f19de5e5ac66fac68d43a3fa
#
_cell.length_a   1.000
_cell.length_b   1.000
_cell.length_c   1.000
_cell.angle_alpha   90.00
_cell.angle_beta   90.00
_cell.angle_gamma   90.00
#
_symmetry.space_group_name_H-M   'P 1'
#
loop_
_entity.id
_entity.type
_entity.pdbx_description
1 polymer ?
#
loop_
_entity_poly.entity_id
_entity_poly.type
_entity_poly.pdbx_seq_one_letter_code
_entity_poly.pdbx_strand_id
1 'polypeptide(L)'
;MGGFDATGPQLYTVYPHGSTDKLPYVTMGSGSLAAMSVFESKWKPNMERQEAIDIVQEAIEAGIFNDLGSGSNVDVCVITKDDADYLRNYARPNERGVKEQSYRFPRGTTAVLKTSIEKFATVVEGDSMDISL
;
A
#
# COMPACT_ATOMS: atom_id res chain seq x y z
N MET A 1 -7.84 8.95 -10.77
CA MET A 1 -7.45 10.07 -11.67
C MET A 1 -8.04 11.35 -11.13
N GLY A 2 -7.21 12.32 -10.83
CA GLY A 2 -7.64 13.63 -10.32
C GLY A 2 -7.06 14.75 -11.16
N GLY A 3 -7.77 15.85 -11.27
CA GLY A 3 -7.32 17.01 -12.04
C GLY A 3 -8.22 18.20 -11.90
N PHE A 4 -7.89 19.25 -12.64
CA PHE A 4 -8.65 20.48 -12.70
C PHE A 4 -8.76 20.93 -14.16
N ASP A 5 -9.96 21.16 -14.66
CA ASP A 5 -10.21 21.61 -16.02
C ASP A 5 -11.07 22.89 -16.04
N ALA A 6 -11.53 23.30 -17.24
CA ALA A 6 -12.36 24.49 -17.39
C ALA A 6 -13.70 24.44 -16.64
N THR A 7 -14.17 23.23 -16.27
CA THR A 7 -15.41 23.01 -15.52
C THR A 7 -15.19 22.89 -14.01
N GLY A 8 -13.94 22.88 -13.55
CA GLY A 8 -13.58 22.79 -12.16
C GLY A 8 -12.81 21.50 -11.81
N PRO A 9 -12.73 21.15 -10.52
CA PRO A 9 -12.04 19.94 -10.07
C PRO A 9 -12.76 18.68 -10.54
N GLN A 10 -11.97 17.67 -10.92
CA GLN A 10 -12.44 16.38 -11.40
C GLN A 10 -11.79 15.25 -10.62
N LEU A 11 -12.57 14.24 -10.25
CA LEU A 11 -12.08 13.01 -9.65
C LEU A 11 -12.81 11.81 -10.25
N TYR A 12 -12.04 10.87 -10.78
CA TYR A 12 -12.55 9.63 -11.38
C TYR A 12 -11.84 8.42 -10.81
N THR A 13 -12.57 7.33 -10.64
CA THR A 13 -12.02 6.00 -10.48
C THR A 13 -11.93 5.33 -11.85
N VAL A 14 -10.80 4.68 -12.14
CA VAL A 14 -10.59 3.87 -13.32
C VAL A 14 -10.34 2.44 -12.87
N TYR A 15 -11.21 1.52 -13.25
CA TYR A 15 -11.11 0.10 -12.91
C TYR A 15 -10.22 -0.66 -13.91
N PRO A 16 -9.65 -1.83 -13.52
CA PRO A 16 -8.73 -2.57 -14.37
C PRO A 16 -9.27 -2.93 -15.78
N HIS A 17 -10.57 -3.12 -15.91
CA HIS A 17 -11.21 -3.45 -17.18
C HIS A 17 -11.72 -2.24 -17.97
N GLY A 18 -11.43 -1.03 -17.51
CA GLY A 18 -11.68 0.22 -18.24
C GLY A 18 -12.99 0.93 -17.89
N SER A 19 -13.81 0.40 -16.98
CA SER A 19 -14.95 1.16 -16.46
C SER A 19 -14.48 2.32 -15.59
N THR A 20 -15.25 3.41 -15.55
CA THR A 20 -14.91 4.63 -14.82
C THR A 20 -16.11 5.13 -14.05
N ASP A 21 -15.85 5.70 -12.88
CA ASP A 21 -16.83 6.41 -12.06
C ASP A 21 -16.34 7.79 -11.70
N LYS A 22 -17.22 8.79 -11.76
CA LYS A 22 -16.96 10.12 -11.25
C LYS A 22 -17.50 10.21 -9.82
N LEU A 23 -16.63 10.41 -8.84
CA LEU A 23 -16.98 10.36 -7.42
C LEU A 23 -16.38 11.56 -6.66
N PRO A 24 -17.04 12.01 -5.58
CA PRO A 24 -16.51 13.08 -4.75
C PRO A 24 -15.29 12.68 -3.92
N TYR A 25 -15.19 11.41 -3.58
CA TYR A 25 -14.04 10.78 -2.93
C TYR A 25 -13.96 9.31 -3.32
N VAL A 26 -12.77 8.76 -3.30
CA VAL A 26 -12.50 7.38 -3.72
C VAL A 26 -11.30 6.82 -2.98
N THR A 27 -11.31 5.52 -2.74
CA THR A 27 -10.19 4.77 -2.18
C THR A 27 -9.95 3.52 -3.00
N MET A 28 -8.68 3.13 -3.15
CA MET A 28 -8.26 1.93 -3.86
C MET A 28 -7.08 1.26 -3.14
N GLY A 29 -6.91 -0.02 -3.37
CA GLY A 29 -5.84 -0.82 -2.79
C GLY A 29 -6.31 -1.70 -1.63
N SER A 30 -5.36 -2.44 -1.04
CA SER A 30 -5.63 -3.36 0.08
C SER A 30 -6.14 -2.65 1.34
N GLY A 31 -5.74 -1.39 1.57
CA GLY A 31 -6.18 -0.55 2.69
C GLY A 31 -7.43 0.29 2.40
N SER A 32 -8.08 0.09 1.24
CA SER A 32 -9.19 0.95 0.77
C SER A 32 -10.38 0.99 1.72
N LEU A 33 -10.72 -0.10 2.39
CA LEU A 33 -11.85 -0.16 3.30
C LEU A 33 -11.62 0.69 4.56
N ALA A 34 -10.41 0.62 5.12
CA ALA A 34 -10.03 1.45 6.26
C ALA A 34 -10.04 2.95 5.88
N ALA A 35 -9.46 3.30 4.72
CA ALA A 35 -9.47 4.66 4.21
C ALA A 35 -10.89 5.16 3.92
N MET A 36 -11.74 4.33 3.32
CA MET A 36 -13.14 4.67 3.03
C MET A 36 -13.94 4.95 4.31
N SER A 37 -13.68 4.24 5.39
CA SER A 37 -14.36 4.49 6.67
C SER A 37 -14.16 5.92 7.18
N VAL A 38 -12.97 6.49 6.95
CA VAL A 38 -12.67 7.88 7.28
C VAL A 38 -13.46 8.85 6.41
N PHE A 39 -13.46 8.64 5.09
CA PHE A 39 -14.22 9.51 4.19
C PHE A 39 -15.72 9.44 4.44
N GLU A 40 -16.28 8.25 4.64
CA GLU A 40 -17.71 8.09 4.92
C GLU A 40 -18.15 8.79 6.21
N SER A 41 -17.28 8.89 7.20
CA SER A 41 -17.61 9.52 8.48
C SER A 41 -17.32 11.01 8.53
N LYS A 42 -16.38 11.52 7.74
CA LYS A 42 -15.84 12.88 7.92
C LYS A 42 -15.85 13.76 6.67
N TRP A 43 -16.00 13.17 5.47
CA TRP A 43 -16.04 13.97 4.27
C TRP A 43 -17.28 14.87 4.20
N LYS A 44 -17.07 16.10 3.75
CA LYS A 44 -18.12 17.06 3.43
C LYS A 44 -17.72 17.84 2.17
N PRO A 45 -18.71 18.39 1.42
CA PRO A 45 -18.40 19.20 0.25
C PRO A 45 -17.76 20.54 0.63
N ASN A 46 -17.03 21.12 -0.33
CA ASN A 46 -16.44 22.47 -0.19
C ASN A 46 -15.49 22.62 1.02
N MET A 47 -14.63 21.61 1.22
CA MET A 47 -13.62 21.66 2.27
C MET A 47 -12.51 22.64 1.89
N GLU A 48 -12.02 23.36 2.88
CA GLU A 48 -10.81 24.17 2.73
C GLU A 48 -9.60 23.28 2.49
N ARG A 49 -8.54 23.84 1.87
CA ARG A 49 -7.32 23.10 1.51
C ARG A 49 -6.77 22.25 2.66
N GLN A 50 -6.59 22.84 3.82
CA GLN A 50 -6.02 22.12 4.97
C GLN A 50 -6.96 21.05 5.52
N GLU A 51 -8.26 21.30 5.56
CA GLU A 51 -9.24 20.27 5.94
C GLU A 51 -9.20 19.06 4.99
N ALA A 52 -9.08 19.32 3.69
CA ALA A 52 -8.98 18.25 2.69
C ALA A 52 -7.67 17.46 2.84
N ILE A 53 -6.56 18.12 3.10
CA ILE A 53 -5.28 17.44 3.38
C ILE A 53 -5.40 16.59 4.66
N ASP A 54 -5.99 17.12 5.71
CA ASP A 54 -6.11 16.43 6.99
C ASP A 54 -6.95 15.15 6.87
N ILE A 55 -8.07 15.19 6.14
CA ILE A 55 -8.90 13.99 5.96
C ILE A 55 -8.21 12.95 5.07
N VAL A 56 -7.50 13.36 4.03
CA VAL A 56 -6.73 12.46 3.16
C VAL A 56 -5.59 11.82 3.94
N GLN A 57 -4.89 12.59 4.75
CA GLN A 57 -3.85 12.07 5.66
C GLN A 57 -4.43 11.04 6.63
N GLU A 58 -5.54 11.34 7.27
CA GLU A 58 -6.21 10.41 8.21
C GLU A 58 -6.66 9.13 7.50
N ALA A 59 -7.18 9.23 6.28
CA ALA A 59 -7.59 8.06 5.50
C ALA A 59 -6.39 7.16 5.15
N ILE A 60 -5.27 7.73 4.73
CA ILE A 60 -4.04 6.98 4.45
C ILE A 60 -3.46 6.37 5.73
N GLU A 61 -3.45 7.11 6.83
CA GLU A 61 -3.01 6.59 8.14
C GLU A 61 -3.90 5.44 8.63
N ALA A 62 -5.19 5.50 8.38
CA ALA A 62 -6.09 4.36 8.68
C ALA A 62 -5.67 3.09 7.93
N GLY A 63 -5.26 3.21 6.68
CA GLY A 63 -4.67 2.11 5.92
C GLY A 63 -3.33 1.65 6.50
N ILE A 64 -2.42 2.57 6.79
CA ILE A 64 -1.09 2.25 7.34
C ILE A 64 -1.19 1.44 8.63
N PHE A 65 -2.09 1.80 9.53
CA PHE A 65 -2.21 1.16 10.83
C PHE A 65 -3.08 -0.10 10.84
N ASN A 66 -4.05 -0.23 9.91
CA ASN A 66 -5.01 -1.34 9.92
C ASN A 66 -4.78 -2.36 8.82
N ASP A 67 -4.06 -2.03 7.76
CA ASP A 67 -3.77 -2.93 6.64
C ASP A 67 -2.31 -3.38 6.69
N LEU A 68 -2.07 -4.69 6.77
CA LEU A 68 -0.72 -5.25 6.76
C LEU A 68 0.04 -5.03 5.45
N GLY A 69 -0.67 -4.77 4.35
CA GLY A 69 -0.08 -4.44 3.06
C GLY A 69 0.28 -2.95 2.89
N SER A 70 0.04 -2.12 3.89
CA SER A 70 0.31 -0.68 3.87
C SER A 70 1.27 -0.29 5.00
N GLY A 71 2.03 0.78 4.81
CA GLY A 71 2.99 1.22 5.82
C GLY A 71 3.74 2.49 5.45
N SER A 72 4.71 2.85 6.27
CA SER A 72 5.64 3.95 6.08
C SER A 72 4.98 5.33 6.07
N ASN A 73 5.20 6.10 5.01
CA ASN A 73 4.91 7.53 4.96
C ASN A 73 3.57 7.83 4.30
N VAL A 74 3.07 9.02 4.58
CA VAL A 74 1.94 9.62 3.89
C VAL A 74 2.48 10.60 2.85
N ASP A 75 2.14 10.40 1.59
CA ASP A 75 2.35 11.36 0.52
C ASP A 75 1.02 12.00 0.16
N VAL A 76 1.05 13.28 -0.16
CA VAL A 76 -0.13 14.07 -0.56
C VAL A 76 0.18 14.80 -1.86
N CYS A 77 -0.80 14.92 -2.73
CA CYS A 77 -0.75 15.80 -3.88
C CYS A 77 -1.99 16.69 -3.90
N VAL A 78 -1.79 18.00 -3.96
CA VAL A 78 -2.86 18.99 -4.02
C VAL A 78 -2.91 19.58 -5.41
N ILE A 79 -4.00 19.33 -6.12
CA ILE A 79 -4.23 19.84 -7.48
C ILE A 79 -5.25 20.97 -7.40
N THR A 80 -4.83 22.15 -7.83
CA THR A 80 -5.66 23.33 -7.95
C THR A 80 -5.72 23.78 -9.40
N LYS A 81 -6.46 24.86 -9.66
CA LYS A 81 -6.53 25.45 -10.99
C LYS A 81 -5.15 25.79 -11.57
N ASP A 82 -4.20 26.19 -10.74
CA ASP A 82 -2.93 26.77 -11.16
C ASP A 82 -1.73 25.84 -10.98
N ASP A 83 -1.83 24.81 -10.13
CA ASP A 83 -0.68 23.99 -9.73
C ASP A 83 -1.08 22.56 -9.32
N ALA A 84 -0.10 21.67 -9.38
CA ALA A 84 -0.11 20.35 -8.78
C ALA A 84 1.03 20.29 -7.75
N ASP A 85 0.70 20.53 -6.49
CA ASP A 85 1.65 20.58 -5.39
C ASP A 85 1.88 19.16 -4.82
N TYR A 86 3.05 18.59 -5.13
CA TYR A 86 3.43 17.23 -4.72
C TYR A 86 4.16 17.26 -3.38
N LEU A 87 3.45 16.89 -2.31
CA LEU A 87 3.93 16.88 -0.94
C LEU A 87 4.39 15.46 -0.54
N ARG A 88 5.55 15.07 -1.06
CA ARG A 88 6.15 13.77 -0.71
C ARG A 88 6.61 13.78 0.75
N ASN A 89 6.45 12.64 1.44
CA ASN A 89 6.78 12.48 2.86
C ASN A 89 6.13 13.57 3.73
N TYR A 90 4.89 13.88 3.43
CA TYR A 90 4.12 14.89 4.18
C TYR A 90 4.00 14.53 5.67
N ALA A 91 3.82 13.26 5.97
CA ALA A 91 3.85 12.73 7.32
C ALA A 91 4.57 11.39 7.39
N ARG A 92 5.18 11.10 8.54
CA ARG A 92 5.87 9.85 8.85
C ARG A 92 5.30 9.26 10.14
N PRO A 93 4.06 8.72 10.10
CA PRO A 93 3.33 8.34 11.31
C PRO A 93 3.84 7.04 11.94
N ASN A 94 4.62 6.24 11.22
CA ASN A 94 5.04 4.91 11.62
C ASN A 94 6.53 4.68 11.38
N GLU A 95 7.37 5.53 11.95
CA GLU A 95 8.82 5.34 11.90
C GLU A 95 9.25 4.15 12.76
N ARG A 96 10.13 3.34 12.18
CA ARG A 96 10.70 2.19 12.89
C ARG A 96 11.74 2.67 13.88
N GLY A 97 11.57 2.30 15.14
CA GLY A 97 12.56 2.55 16.19
C GLY A 97 13.83 1.72 16.01
N VAL A 98 14.88 2.10 16.72
CA VAL A 98 16.13 1.35 16.77
C VAL A 98 15.98 0.18 17.73
N LYS A 99 16.37 -1.02 17.30
CA LYS A 99 16.45 -2.18 18.19
C LYS A 99 17.67 -2.08 19.09
N GLU A 100 17.47 -2.17 20.39
CA GLU A 100 18.56 -2.15 21.37
C GLU A 100 19.32 -3.46 21.46
N GLN A 101 18.73 -4.57 20.99
CA GLN A 101 19.31 -5.90 21.06
C GLN A 101 19.34 -6.60 19.69
N SER A 102 20.25 -7.57 19.53
CA SER A 102 20.38 -8.40 18.35
C SER A 102 19.95 -9.84 18.67
N TYR A 103 19.22 -10.44 17.73
CA TYR A 103 18.89 -11.88 17.76
C TYR A 103 19.85 -12.70 16.91
N ARG A 104 20.89 -12.08 16.36
CA ARG A 104 21.92 -12.77 15.60
C ARG A 104 23.00 -13.30 16.54
N PHE A 105 23.22 -14.60 16.51
CA PHE A 105 24.24 -15.28 17.30
C PHE A 105 25.32 -15.87 16.39
N PRO A 106 26.58 -15.99 16.87
CA PRO A 106 27.65 -16.69 16.12
C PRO A 106 27.25 -18.10 15.78
N ARG A 107 27.78 -18.64 14.65
CA ARG A 107 27.61 -20.05 14.31
C ARG A 107 28.24 -20.91 15.39
N GLY A 108 27.57 -22.00 15.77
CA GLY A 108 28.03 -22.91 16.82
C GLY A 108 27.61 -22.52 18.25
N THR A 109 26.84 -21.41 18.42
CA THR A 109 26.30 -21.04 19.75
C THR A 109 25.36 -22.14 20.28
N THR A 110 24.55 -22.75 19.41
CA THR A 110 23.70 -23.89 19.77
C THR A 110 24.28 -25.17 19.19
N ALA A 111 24.50 -26.17 20.04
CA ALA A 111 25.02 -27.46 19.61
C ALA A 111 23.99 -28.21 18.76
N VAL A 112 24.47 -28.81 17.65
CA VAL A 112 23.67 -29.75 16.85
C VAL A 112 23.88 -31.14 17.44
N LEU A 113 22.82 -31.70 18.02
CA LEU A 113 22.90 -33.02 18.69
C LEU A 113 22.70 -34.19 17.73
N LYS A 114 21.91 -33.99 16.68
CA LYS A 114 21.61 -35.04 15.69
C LYS A 114 21.17 -34.39 14.38
N THR A 115 21.66 -34.97 13.28
CA THR A 115 21.16 -34.68 11.93
C THR A 115 20.67 -35.95 11.28
N SER A 116 19.51 -35.94 10.65
CA SER A 116 19.00 -37.02 9.82
C SER A 116 18.51 -36.45 8.49
N ILE A 117 18.81 -37.17 7.40
CA ILE A 117 18.38 -36.83 6.06
C ILE A 117 17.50 -37.96 5.55
N GLU A 118 16.25 -37.65 5.25
CA GLU A 118 15.30 -38.61 4.69
C GLU A 118 14.97 -38.16 3.25
N LYS A 119 15.27 -39.06 2.29
CA LYS A 119 14.97 -38.82 0.89
C LYS A 119 13.51 -39.19 0.61
N PHE A 120 12.71 -38.21 0.23
CA PHE A 120 11.30 -38.44 -0.13
C PHE A 120 11.06 -38.60 -1.64
N ALA A 121 12.08 -38.32 -2.47
CA ALA A 121 12.00 -38.53 -3.92
C ALA A 121 13.32 -39.08 -4.46
N THR A 122 13.23 -39.94 -5.45
CA THR A 122 14.38 -40.44 -6.21
C THR A 122 14.21 -39.97 -7.66
N VAL A 123 15.23 -39.32 -8.21
CA VAL A 123 15.27 -38.97 -9.63
C VAL A 123 15.68 -40.21 -10.39
N VAL A 124 14.83 -40.70 -11.28
CA VAL A 124 15.11 -41.79 -12.20
C VAL A 124 15.35 -41.17 -13.57
N GLU A 125 16.52 -41.42 -14.16
CA GLU A 125 16.79 -41.11 -15.56
C GLU A 125 15.92 -42.03 -16.43
N GLY A 126 14.97 -41.46 -17.14
CA GLY A 126 14.16 -42.13 -18.14
C GLY A 126 14.51 -41.60 -19.52
N ASP A 127 14.23 -42.41 -20.54
CA ASP A 127 14.33 -41.97 -21.92
C ASP A 127 13.40 -40.75 -22.12
N SER A 128 13.92 -39.71 -22.76
CA SER A 128 13.12 -38.52 -23.13
C SER A 128 11.94 -38.95 -23.96
N MET A 129 10.73 -38.78 -23.47
CA MET A 129 9.56 -38.86 -24.33
C MET A 129 9.65 -37.76 -25.38
N ASP A 130 9.82 -38.14 -26.63
CA ASP A 130 9.66 -37.22 -27.75
C ASP A 130 8.17 -36.81 -27.83
N ILE A 131 7.86 -35.68 -27.21
CA ILE A 131 6.55 -35.04 -27.37
C ILE A 131 6.62 -34.21 -28.64
N SER A 132 6.51 -34.84 -29.80
CA SER A 132 6.21 -34.15 -31.04
C SER A 132 4.73 -33.78 -31.04
N LEU A 133 4.44 -32.47 -30.88
CA LEU A 133 3.16 -31.85 -31.15
C LEU A 133 3.07 -31.49 -32.62
#